data_48e9fe049980fe774644fb4340249a3f
#
_entry.id   48e9fe049980fe774644fb4340249a3f
#
_cell.length_a   1.000
_cell.length_b   1.000
_cell.length_c   1.000
_cell.angle_alpha   90.00
_cell.angle_beta   90.00
_cell.angle_gamma   90.00
#
_symmetry.space_group_name_H-M   'P 1'
#
loop_
_entity.id
_entity.type
_entity.pdbx_description
1 polymer ?
#
loop_
_entity_poly.entity_id
_entity_poly.type
_entity_poly.pdbx_seq_one_letter_code
_entity_poly.pdbx_strand_id
1 'polypeptide(L)'
;LGKETNITVGMLRELAKKVIGTNCIYCNTEITHLNISLDHIIPLSRGGNTCIENVQLICNTCNKQKDKLFHKEFQMLKELIETFTDESKKYVNTKLSMQGGWNGYYKSKEKTETNINT
;
A
#
# COMPACT_ATOMS: atom_id res chain seq x y z
N LEU A 1 -12.71 15.13 -12.16
CA LEU A 1 -12.30 15.56 -10.82
C LEU A 1 -10.97 14.90 -10.40
N GLY A 2 -9.90 15.13 -11.16
CA GLY A 2 -8.61 14.54 -10.84
C GLY A 2 -8.55 13.03 -11.00
N LYS A 3 -9.57 12.45 -11.59
CA LYS A 3 -9.66 11.00 -11.78
C LYS A 3 -9.38 10.61 -13.22
N GLU A 4 -8.55 11.39 -13.89
CA GLU A 4 -8.19 11.10 -15.27
C GLU A 4 -7.42 9.80 -15.36
N THR A 5 -7.71 9.02 -16.40
CA THR A 5 -7.00 7.81 -16.71
C THR A 5 -6.34 7.99 -18.07
N ASN A 6 -5.04 8.17 -18.08
CA ASN A 6 -4.27 8.32 -19.31
C ASN A 6 -3.15 7.28 -19.43
N ILE A 7 -3.29 6.18 -18.73
CA ILE A 7 -2.30 5.11 -18.75
C ILE A 7 -2.78 3.99 -19.68
N THR A 8 -1.89 3.48 -20.51
CA THR A 8 -2.21 2.40 -21.43
C THR A 8 -1.64 1.07 -20.93
N VAL A 9 -2.15 -0.03 -21.46
CA VAL A 9 -1.63 -1.37 -21.14
C VAL A 9 -0.15 -1.45 -21.51
N GLY A 10 0.24 -0.83 -22.63
CA GLY A 10 1.64 -0.79 -23.05
C GLY A 10 2.54 -0.08 -22.05
N MET A 11 2.08 1.04 -21.52
CA MET A 11 2.83 1.80 -20.50
C MET A 11 3.00 0.97 -19.22
N LEU A 12 1.95 0.28 -18.79
CA LEU A 12 2.01 -0.58 -17.60
C LEU A 12 2.95 -1.76 -17.83
N ARG A 13 2.92 -2.35 -19.03
CA ARG A 13 3.81 -3.46 -19.37
C ARG A 13 5.27 -3.04 -19.31
N GLU A 14 5.59 -1.87 -19.85
CA GLU A 14 6.96 -1.35 -19.83
C GLU A 14 7.40 -1.04 -18.40
N LEU A 15 6.50 -0.49 -17.59
CA LEU A 15 6.80 -0.23 -16.18
C LEU A 15 7.05 -1.54 -15.43
N ALA A 16 6.24 -2.56 -15.67
CA ALA A 16 6.39 -3.88 -15.04
C ALA A 16 7.74 -4.52 -15.41
N LYS A 17 8.16 -4.41 -16.67
CA LYS A 17 9.44 -4.92 -17.12
C LYS A 17 10.61 -4.29 -16.36
N LYS A 18 10.50 -3.02 -16.02
CA LYS A 18 11.55 -2.31 -15.29
C LYS A 18 11.58 -2.69 -13.82
N VAL A 19 10.42 -3.04 -13.26
CA VAL A 19 10.26 -3.24 -11.82
C VAL A 19 10.43 -4.70 -11.39
N ILE A 20 9.98 -5.65 -12.22
CA ILE A 20 10.12 -7.06 -11.90
C ILE A 20 11.61 -7.41 -11.79
N GLY A 21 11.97 -8.04 -10.66
CA GLY A 21 13.36 -8.37 -10.35
C GLY A 21 14.06 -7.33 -9.48
N THR A 22 13.44 -6.15 -9.29
CA THR A 22 13.95 -5.16 -8.35
C THR A 22 13.26 -5.35 -7.00
N ASN A 23 13.67 -4.59 -5.99
CA ASN A 23 13.11 -4.71 -4.64
C ASN A 23 12.03 -3.66 -4.40
N CYS A 24 11.00 -4.04 -3.65
CA CYS A 24 9.93 -3.12 -3.27
C CYS A 24 10.52 -1.93 -2.52
N ILE A 25 10.11 -0.72 -2.90
CA ILE A 25 10.65 0.52 -2.31
C ILE A 25 10.30 0.68 -0.84
N TYR A 26 9.31 -0.04 -0.32
CA TYR A 26 8.89 0.09 1.08
C TYR A 26 9.43 -1.01 1.98
N CYS A 27 9.48 -2.25 1.50
CA CYS A 27 9.84 -3.39 2.35
C CYS A 27 11.07 -4.17 1.86
N ASN A 28 11.61 -3.80 0.71
CA ASN A 28 12.79 -4.41 0.11
C ASN A 28 12.61 -5.87 -0.33
N THR A 29 11.39 -6.39 -0.34
CA THR A 29 11.09 -7.71 -0.88
C THR A 29 11.23 -7.68 -2.40
N GLU A 30 11.79 -8.70 -2.99
CA GLU A 30 11.89 -8.77 -4.46
C GLU A 30 10.51 -8.78 -5.10
N ILE A 31 10.31 -7.93 -6.10
CA ILE A 31 9.06 -7.88 -6.86
C ILE A 31 9.10 -8.90 -7.98
N THR A 32 8.10 -9.76 -8.00
CA THR A 32 7.94 -10.81 -8.99
C THR A 32 6.59 -10.65 -9.69
N HIS A 33 6.36 -11.43 -10.74
CA HIS A 33 5.05 -11.43 -11.40
C HIS A 33 3.92 -11.95 -10.51
N LEU A 34 4.25 -12.59 -9.39
CA LEU A 34 3.23 -13.11 -8.45
C LEU A 34 2.83 -12.11 -7.38
N ASN A 35 3.71 -11.18 -7.02
CA ASN A 35 3.43 -10.22 -5.95
C ASN A 35 3.33 -8.78 -6.41
N ILE A 36 3.54 -8.51 -7.69
CA ILE A 36 3.51 -7.14 -8.22
C ILE A 36 2.09 -6.57 -8.13
N SER A 37 1.98 -5.31 -7.73
CA SER A 37 0.70 -4.65 -7.55
C SER A 37 0.80 -3.18 -7.91
N LEU A 38 -0.25 -2.62 -8.48
CA LEU A 38 -0.31 -1.22 -8.86
C LEU A 38 -0.81 -0.38 -7.68
N ASP A 39 -0.06 0.64 -7.34
CA ASP A 39 -0.41 1.58 -6.28
C ASP A 39 -0.49 2.99 -6.84
N HIS A 40 -1.42 3.78 -6.31
CA HIS A 40 -1.51 5.21 -6.63
C HIS A 40 -0.72 5.97 -5.57
N ILE A 41 0.32 6.68 -6.00
CA ILE A 41 1.20 7.45 -5.09
C ILE A 41 0.35 8.42 -4.27
N ILE A 42 -0.51 9.17 -4.96
CA ILE A 42 -1.58 9.94 -4.34
C ILE A 42 -2.85 9.12 -4.53
N PRO A 43 -3.48 8.64 -3.43
CA PRO A 43 -4.67 7.80 -3.56
C PRO A 43 -5.81 8.48 -4.32
N LEU A 44 -6.56 7.71 -5.08
CA LEU A 44 -7.71 8.24 -5.83
C LEU A 44 -8.71 8.94 -4.90
N SER A 45 -8.92 8.40 -3.71
CA SER A 45 -9.83 8.99 -2.72
C SER A 45 -9.31 10.31 -2.15
N ARG A 46 -8.06 10.65 -2.39
CA ARG A 46 -7.44 11.87 -1.87
C ARG A 46 -6.98 12.81 -2.99
N GLY A 47 -7.59 12.68 -4.17
CA GLY A 47 -7.37 13.59 -5.29
C GLY A 47 -6.38 13.11 -6.35
N GLY A 48 -5.88 11.90 -6.22
CA GLY A 48 -4.98 11.33 -7.22
C GLY A 48 -5.70 10.91 -8.50
N ASN A 49 -4.94 10.68 -9.54
CA ASN A 49 -5.46 10.18 -10.81
C ASN A 49 -4.69 8.93 -11.24
N THR A 50 -5.15 8.27 -12.30
CA THR A 50 -4.48 7.09 -12.85
C THR A 50 -3.69 7.52 -14.08
N CYS A 51 -2.51 8.05 -13.83
CA CYS A 51 -1.57 8.43 -14.88
C CYS A 51 -0.19 7.89 -14.52
N ILE A 52 0.71 7.83 -15.52
CA ILE A 52 2.02 7.21 -15.32
C ILE A 52 2.82 7.90 -14.20
N GLU A 53 2.61 9.19 -14.00
CA GLU A 53 3.32 9.98 -12.97
C GLU A 53 2.79 9.71 -11.57
N ASN A 54 1.58 9.15 -11.44
CA ASN A 54 0.95 8.91 -10.14
C ASN A 54 0.80 7.43 -9.80
N VAL A 55 1.39 6.54 -10.59
CA VAL A 55 1.32 5.11 -10.29
C VAL A 55 2.72 4.57 -10.06
N GLN A 56 2.80 3.53 -9.25
CA GLN A 56 4.04 2.80 -9.01
C GLN A 56 3.69 1.33 -8.82
N LEU A 57 4.66 0.48 -9.06
CA LEU A 57 4.49 -0.95 -8.85
C LEU A 57 5.27 -1.35 -7.61
N ILE A 58 4.56 -1.91 -6.64
CA ILE A 58 5.11 -2.33 -5.36
C ILE A 58 4.62 -3.74 -5.06
N CYS A 59 5.08 -4.32 -3.97
CA CYS A 59 4.61 -5.64 -3.62
C CYS A 59 3.17 -5.55 -3.08
N ASN A 60 2.43 -6.60 -3.29
CA ASN A 60 1.02 -6.72 -2.93
C ASN A 60 0.80 -6.47 -1.42
N THR A 61 1.69 -6.97 -0.56
CA THR A 61 1.58 -6.74 0.89
C THR A 61 1.66 -5.26 1.24
N CYS A 62 2.65 -4.54 0.69
CA CYS A 62 2.77 -3.10 0.93
C CYS A 62 1.60 -2.32 0.35
N ASN A 63 1.08 -2.76 -0.81
CA ASN A 63 -0.08 -2.11 -1.39
C ASN A 63 -1.29 -2.18 -0.46
N LYS A 64 -1.54 -3.35 0.13
CA LYS A 64 -2.62 -3.53 1.10
C LYS A 64 -2.41 -2.68 2.36
N GLN A 65 -1.19 -2.64 2.87
CA GLN A 65 -0.87 -1.88 4.06
C GLN A 65 -0.97 -0.37 3.84
N LYS A 66 -0.50 0.09 2.67
CA LYS A 66 -0.51 1.52 2.33
C LYS A 66 -1.94 2.05 2.17
N ASP A 67 -2.77 1.29 1.47
CA ASP A 67 -4.18 1.61 1.25
C ASP A 67 -4.36 3.08 0.83
N LYS A 68 -4.96 3.93 1.65
CA LYS A 68 -5.26 5.33 1.35
C LYS A 68 -4.23 6.31 1.90
N LEU A 69 -3.08 5.82 2.31
CA LEU A 69 -2.01 6.69 2.78
C LEU A 69 -1.26 7.30 1.60
N PHE A 70 -0.77 8.52 1.77
CA PHE A 70 0.20 9.10 0.84
C PHE A 70 1.53 8.35 0.95
N HIS A 71 2.35 8.46 -0.08
CA HIS A 71 3.68 7.86 -0.09
C HIS A 71 4.48 8.21 1.18
N LYS A 72 4.52 9.50 1.52
CA LYS A 72 5.26 9.97 2.70
C LYS A 72 4.71 9.40 3.99
N GLU A 73 3.41 9.36 4.12
CA GLU A 73 2.76 8.81 5.33
C GLU A 73 3.11 7.35 5.52
N PHE A 74 3.05 6.56 4.44
CA PHE A 74 3.36 5.15 4.52
C PHE A 74 4.85 4.92 4.76
N GLN A 75 5.71 5.73 4.13
CA GLN A 75 7.15 5.66 4.36
C GLN A 75 7.47 5.89 5.84
N MET A 76 6.88 6.92 6.44
CA MET A 76 7.07 7.21 7.86
C MET A 76 6.54 6.09 8.75
N LEU A 77 5.40 5.52 8.39
CA LEU A 77 4.83 4.39 9.14
C LEU A 77 5.78 3.18 9.12
N LYS A 78 6.33 2.86 7.95
CA LYS A 78 7.26 1.73 7.83
C LYS A 78 8.53 1.98 8.64
N GLU A 79 9.05 3.19 8.63
CA GLU A 79 10.22 3.57 9.43
C GLU A 79 9.93 3.43 10.93
N LEU A 80 8.76 3.85 11.36
CA LEU A 80 8.35 3.72 12.76
C LEU A 80 8.28 2.24 13.16
N ILE A 81 7.69 1.40 12.32
CA ILE A 81 7.56 -0.03 12.59
C ILE A 81 8.95 -0.68 12.75
N GLU A 82 9.94 -0.20 12.00
CA GLU A 82 11.30 -0.73 12.11
C GLU A 82 11.91 -0.53 13.50
N THR A 83 11.40 0.40 14.30
CA THR A 83 11.86 0.60 15.67
C THR A 83 11.24 -0.39 16.66
N PHE A 84 10.28 -1.18 16.24
CA PHE A 84 9.58 -2.13 17.11
C PHE A 84 10.41 -3.40 17.30
N THR A 85 10.08 -4.18 18.34
CA THR A 85 10.65 -5.52 18.50
C THR A 85 10.17 -6.42 17.36
N ASP A 86 10.87 -7.52 17.10
CA ASP A 86 10.48 -8.45 16.04
C ASP A 86 9.06 -8.97 16.23
N GLU A 87 8.68 -9.26 17.45
CA GLU A 87 7.34 -9.73 17.80
C GLU A 87 6.29 -8.66 17.50
N SER A 88 6.56 -7.42 17.91
CA SER A 88 5.64 -6.30 17.64
C SER A 88 5.56 -5.99 16.16
N LYS A 89 6.68 -6.06 15.43
CA LYS A 89 6.67 -5.88 13.97
C LYS A 89 5.75 -6.89 13.30
N LYS A 90 5.87 -8.14 13.67
CA LYS A 90 5.06 -9.21 13.09
C LYS A 90 3.57 -8.96 13.36
N TYR A 91 3.23 -8.58 14.57
CA TYR A 91 1.85 -8.29 14.95
C TYR A 91 1.28 -7.13 14.14
N VAL A 92 1.99 -6.00 14.11
CA VAL A 92 1.52 -4.79 13.41
C VAL A 92 1.42 -5.04 11.91
N ASN A 93 2.43 -5.68 11.31
CA ASN A 93 2.41 -5.97 9.88
C ASN A 93 1.25 -6.90 9.51
N THR A 94 0.95 -7.88 10.35
CA THR A 94 -0.20 -8.77 10.15
C THR A 94 -1.50 -7.98 10.17
N LYS A 95 -1.67 -7.09 11.15
CA LYS A 95 -2.88 -6.26 11.26
C LYS A 95 -3.03 -5.30 10.09
N LEU A 96 -1.94 -4.67 9.66
CA LEU A 96 -1.98 -3.75 8.53
C LEU A 96 -2.27 -4.46 7.21
N SER A 97 -1.93 -5.74 7.10
CA SER A 97 -2.19 -6.52 5.89
C SER A 97 -3.63 -7.02 5.80
N MET A 98 -4.43 -6.79 6.84
CA MET A 98 -5.84 -7.14 6.81
C MET A 98 -6.59 -6.16 5.90
N GLN A 99 -7.83 -6.49 5.58
CA GLN A 99 -8.65 -5.72 4.67
C GLN A 99 -8.66 -4.23 5.04
N GLY A 100 -8.31 -3.37 4.09
CA GLY A 100 -8.32 -1.93 4.27
C GLY A 100 -7.07 -1.36 4.92
N GLY A 101 -6.03 -2.16 5.10
CA GLY A 101 -4.76 -1.69 5.65
C GLY A 101 -4.95 -1.01 7.00
N TRP A 102 -4.27 0.12 7.20
CA TRP A 102 -4.36 0.90 8.44
C TRP A 102 -5.79 1.35 8.73
N ASN A 103 -6.47 1.87 7.73
CA ASN A 103 -7.86 2.33 7.87
C ASN A 103 -8.80 1.17 8.21
N GLY A 104 -8.62 0.03 7.56
CA GLY A 104 -9.41 -1.16 7.82
C GLY A 104 -9.26 -1.66 9.24
N TYR A 105 -8.03 -1.63 9.76
CA TYR A 105 -7.75 -2.04 11.14
C TYR A 105 -8.51 -1.16 12.13
N TYR A 106 -8.44 0.15 11.97
CA TYR A 106 -9.15 1.09 12.85
C TYR A 106 -10.66 0.93 12.78
N LYS A 107 -11.21 0.79 11.60
CA LYS A 107 -12.65 0.59 11.42
C LYS A 107 -13.12 -0.70 12.09
N SER A 108 -12.36 -1.78 11.93
CA SER A 108 -12.69 -3.06 12.55
C SER A 108 -12.66 -2.95 14.08
N LYS A 109 -11.67 -2.24 14.61
CA LYS A 109 -11.54 -2.04 16.05
C LYS A 109 -12.69 -1.20 16.61
N GLU A 110 -13.08 -0.15 15.90
CA GLU A 110 -14.22 0.67 16.28
C GLU A 110 -15.52 -0.14 16.35
N LYS A 111 -15.75 -0.97 15.33
CA LYS A 111 -16.93 -1.86 15.31
C LYS A 111 -16.92 -2.83 16.47
N THR A 112 -15.77 -3.41 16.79
CA THR A 112 -15.64 -4.34 17.90
C THR A 112 -15.94 -3.63 19.23
N GLU A 113 -15.40 -2.44 19.43
CA GLU A 113 -15.64 -1.64 20.63
C GLU A 113 -17.11 -1.27 20.74
N THR A 114 -17.74 -0.87 19.64
CA THR A 114 -19.16 -0.54 19.61
C THR A 114 -20.01 -1.74 19.98
N ASN A 115 -19.68 -2.92 19.47
CA ASN A 115 -20.39 -4.16 19.78
C ASN A 115 -20.26 -4.53 21.25
N ILE A 116 -19.10 -4.30 21.83
CA ILE A 116 -18.86 -4.59 23.25
C ILE A 116 -19.70 -3.67 24.14
N ASN A 117 -19.87 -2.43 23.71
CA ASN A 117 -20.60 -1.41 24.48
C ASN A 117 -22.12 -1.51 24.33
N THR A 118 -22.59 -2.32 23.43
CA THR A 118 -24.01 -2.55 23.26
C THR A 118 -24.45 -3.78 24.02
#